data_ada96b79b66143792a562a1d5f17bc4d
#
_entry.id   ada96b79b66143792a562a1d5f17bc4d
#
_cell.length_a   1.000
_cell.length_b   1.000
_cell.length_c   1.000
_cell.angle_alpha   90.00
_cell.angle_beta   90.00
_cell.angle_gamma   90.00
#
_symmetry.space_group_name_H-M   'P 1'
#
loop_
_entity.id
_entity.type
_entity.pdbx_description
1 polymer ?
#
loop_
_entity_poly.entity_id
_entity_poly.type
_entity_poly.pdbx_seq_one_letter_code
_entity_poly.pdbx_strand_id
1 'polypeptide(L)'
;YDFAHCTCFWDSKTRQLTLPPVALEAILARDLRYLGGSKYPICAMVRLRKFLKRGWNVTAGQMLKIAHGINKLDLSSISVLEDQLIGVDTAYFTQLIELLRQHDPDKVDGAYLMEVIDRIF
;
A
#
# COMPACT_ATOMS: atom_id res chain seq x y z
N TYR A 1 4.02 4.95 -8.74
CA TYR A 1 3.87 3.49 -8.84
C TYR A 1 4.41 2.81 -7.58
N ASP A 2 3.72 1.75 -7.12
CA ASP A 2 4.11 1.02 -5.91
C ASP A 2 5.14 -0.07 -6.23
N PHE A 3 4.89 -0.82 -7.28
CA PHE A 3 5.67 -2.01 -7.63
C PHE A 3 6.25 -1.92 -9.04
N ALA A 4 7.39 -2.56 -9.25
CA ALA A 4 8.13 -2.53 -10.51
C ALA A 4 7.29 -3.02 -11.69
N HIS A 5 6.49 -4.07 -11.53
CA HIS A 5 5.68 -4.63 -12.61
C HIS A 5 4.58 -3.69 -13.11
N CYS A 6 4.24 -2.66 -12.35
CA CYS A 6 3.24 -1.66 -12.72
C CYS A 6 3.82 -0.50 -13.55
N THR A 7 5.10 -0.51 -13.87
CA THR A 7 5.78 0.59 -14.58
C THR A 7 5.77 0.44 -16.10
N CYS A 8 5.16 -0.61 -16.62
CA CYS A 8 4.93 -0.76 -18.07
C CYS A 8 3.74 0.11 -18.50
N PHE A 9 3.88 0.83 -19.60
CA PHE A 9 2.78 1.64 -20.10
C PHE A 9 2.88 1.86 -21.61
N TRP A 10 1.73 2.16 -22.21
CA TRP A 10 1.58 2.59 -23.60
C TRP A 10 1.20 4.07 -23.64
N ASP A 11 1.92 4.86 -24.39
CA ASP A 11 1.59 6.26 -24.65
C ASP A 11 0.88 6.37 -26.01
N SER A 12 -0.41 6.68 -25.99
CA SER A 12 -1.23 6.80 -27.20
C SER A 12 -0.87 8.02 -28.07
N LYS A 13 -0.28 9.06 -27.48
CA LYS A 13 0.13 10.26 -28.22
C LYS A 13 1.39 10.03 -29.02
N THR A 14 2.40 9.43 -28.41
CA THR A 14 3.68 9.12 -29.05
C THR A 14 3.68 7.75 -29.74
N ARG A 15 2.67 6.92 -29.48
CA ARG A 15 2.58 5.51 -29.91
C ARG A 15 3.81 4.70 -29.49
N GLN A 16 4.30 4.96 -28.30
CA GLN A 16 5.44 4.24 -27.73
C GLN A 16 5.01 3.36 -26.56
N LEU A 17 5.59 2.16 -26.53
CA LEU A 17 5.46 1.22 -25.45
C LEU A 17 6.70 1.29 -24.56
N THR A 18 6.51 1.53 -23.28
CA THR A 18 7.60 1.54 -22.29
C THR A 18 7.56 0.25 -21.48
N LEU A 19 8.63 -0.53 -21.57
CA LEU A 19 8.79 -1.82 -20.91
C LEU A 19 10.13 -1.84 -20.15
N PRO A 20 10.21 -1.28 -18.94
CA PRO A 20 11.45 -1.34 -18.16
C PRO A 20 11.88 -2.80 -17.92
N PRO A 21 13.17 -3.14 -18.09
CA PRO A 21 13.63 -4.52 -17.91
C PRO A 21 13.31 -5.09 -16.52
N VAL A 22 13.43 -4.30 -15.46
CA VAL A 22 13.10 -4.72 -14.10
C VAL A 22 11.61 -5.07 -13.95
N ALA A 23 10.74 -4.37 -14.66
CA ALA A 23 9.30 -4.67 -14.67
C ALA A 23 9.02 -6.01 -15.35
N LEU A 24 9.65 -6.25 -16.50
CA LEU A 24 9.49 -7.52 -17.22
C LEU A 24 10.04 -8.70 -16.43
N GLU A 25 11.19 -8.56 -15.78
CA GLU A 25 11.75 -9.58 -14.91
C GLU A 25 10.81 -9.89 -13.73
N ALA A 26 10.25 -8.86 -13.10
CA ALA A 26 9.30 -9.03 -12.02
C ALA A 26 8.03 -9.77 -12.45
N ILE A 27 7.51 -9.48 -13.64
CA ILE A 27 6.34 -10.16 -14.21
C ILE A 27 6.64 -11.63 -14.48
N LEU A 28 7.76 -11.93 -15.13
CA LEU A 28 8.13 -13.29 -15.47
C LEU A 28 8.38 -14.17 -14.24
N ALA A 29 9.02 -13.61 -13.23
CA ALA A 29 9.28 -14.30 -11.97
C ALA A 29 8.09 -14.29 -11.01
N ARG A 30 7.09 -13.45 -11.25
CA ARG A 30 5.98 -13.14 -10.32
C ARG A 30 6.51 -12.71 -8.95
N ASP A 31 7.51 -11.86 -8.95
CA ASP A 31 8.11 -11.28 -7.76
C ASP A 31 7.63 -9.84 -7.58
N LEU A 32 7.14 -9.53 -6.39
CA LEU A 32 6.81 -8.16 -6.03
C LEU A 32 8.10 -7.42 -5.64
N ARG A 33 8.38 -6.33 -6.36
CA ARG A 33 9.52 -5.45 -6.08
C ARG A 33 9.00 -4.06 -5.79
N TYR A 34 9.05 -3.66 -4.53
CA TYR A 34 8.58 -2.36 -4.08
C TYR A 34 9.58 -1.26 -4.44
N LEU A 35 9.10 -0.18 -5.07
CA LEU A 35 9.97 0.87 -5.59
C LEU A 35 10.44 1.88 -4.55
N GLY A 36 9.87 1.86 -3.36
CA GLY A 36 10.37 2.65 -2.21
C GLY A 36 10.03 4.13 -2.21
N GLY A 37 9.51 4.68 -3.27
CA GLY A 37 9.13 6.10 -3.36
C GLY A 37 7.63 6.35 -3.37
N SER A 38 6.83 5.35 -3.02
CA SER A 38 5.38 5.47 -3.05
C SER A 38 4.88 6.52 -2.05
N LYS A 39 4.00 7.38 -2.52
CA LYS A 39 3.29 8.35 -1.69
C LYS A 39 2.27 7.69 -0.76
N TYR A 40 1.85 6.47 -1.08
CA TYR A 40 0.79 5.74 -0.40
C TYR A 40 1.26 4.35 0.04
N PRO A 41 2.18 4.24 1.02
CA PRO A 41 2.73 2.94 1.42
C PRO A 41 1.70 2.00 2.06
N ILE A 42 0.63 2.53 2.65
CA ILE A 42 -0.47 1.70 3.18
C ILE A 42 -1.20 1.00 2.04
N CYS A 43 -1.40 1.69 0.91
CA CYS A 43 -1.96 1.09 -0.30
C CYS A 43 -1.10 -0.06 -0.81
N ALA A 44 0.22 0.12 -0.80
CA ALA A 44 1.16 -0.91 -1.21
C ALA A 44 1.01 -2.17 -0.35
N MET A 45 0.81 -2.01 0.96
CA MET A 45 0.58 -3.13 1.88
C MET A 45 -0.71 -3.89 1.57
N VAL A 46 -1.80 -3.18 1.28
CA VAL A 46 -3.08 -3.80 0.90
C VAL A 46 -2.97 -4.53 -0.44
N ARG A 47 -2.30 -3.93 -1.42
CA ARG A 47 -2.08 -4.55 -2.73
C ARG A 47 -1.17 -5.78 -2.65
N LEU A 48 -0.18 -5.76 -1.77
CA LEU A 48 0.66 -6.91 -1.49
C LEU A 48 -0.16 -8.16 -1.22
N ARG A 49 -1.16 -8.06 -0.35
CA ARG A 49 -2.06 -9.16 -0.02
C ARG A 49 -2.79 -9.70 -1.25
N LYS A 50 -3.28 -8.82 -2.13
CA LYS A 50 -3.97 -9.20 -3.36
C LYS A 50 -3.06 -10.01 -4.29
N PHE A 51 -1.82 -9.59 -4.46
CA PHE A 51 -0.84 -10.30 -5.29
C PHE A 51 -0.40 -11.63 -4.69
N LEU A 52 -0.22 -11.70 -3.37
CA LEU A 52 0.08 -12.97 -2.69
C LEU A 52 -1.02 -14.01 -2.93
N LYS A 53 -2.28 -13.61 -2.89
CA LYS A 53 -3.41 -14.48 -3.21
C LYS A 53 -3.41 -14.97 -4.66
N ARG A 54 -2.79 -14.23 -5.57
CA ARG A 54 -2.66 -14.58 -7.00
C ARG A 54 -1.40 -15.41 -7.30
N GLY A 55 -0.67 -15.83 -6.27
CA GLY A 55 0.51 -16.65 -6.43
C GLY A 55 1.81 -15.88 -6.66
N TRP A 56 1.84 -14.58 -6.42
CA TRP A 56 3.07 -13.79 -6.47
C TRP A 56 3.90 -13.99 -5.21
N ASN A 57 5.21 -13.85 -5.36
CA ASN A 57 6.17 -13.92 -4.26
C ASN A 57 6.58 -12.54 -3.78
N VAL A 58 6.96 -12.46 -2.53
CA VAL A 58 7.57 -11.27 -1.92
C VAL A 58 8.67 -11.71 -0.95
N THR A 59 9.80 -11.04 -0.99
CA THR A 59 10.86 -11.26 0.00
C THR A 59 10.60 -10.42 1.26
N ALA A 60 11.16 -10.86 2.38
CA ALA A 60 11.09 -10.08 3.62
C ALA A 60 11.69 -8.68 3.46
N GLY A 61 12.71 -8.52 2.63
CA GLY A 61 13.30 -7.22 2.33
C GLY A 61 12.33 -6.25 1.67
N GLN A 62 11.48 -6.72 0.76
CA GLN A 62 10.45 -5.89 0.14
C GLN A 62 9.37 -5.49 1.16
N MET A 63 8.98 -6.40 2.03
CA MET A 63 8.04 -6.11 3.12
C MET A 63 8.60 -5.05 4.08
N LEU A 64 9.89 -5.13 4.42
CA LEU A 64 10.56 -4.15 5.26
C LEU A 64 10.66 -2.77 4.61
N LYS A 65 10.82 -2.70 3.30
CA LYS A 65 10.80 -1.42 2.57
C LYS A 65 9.42 -0.74 2.69
N ILE A 66 8.35 -1.50 2.55
CA ILE A 66 6.98 -0.99 2.73
C ILE A 66 6.78 -0.52 4.17
N ALA A 67 7.18 -1.33 5.15
CA ALA A 67 7.10 -0.98 6.57
C ALA A 67 7.90 0.30 6.89
N HIS A 68 9.07 0.47 6.30
CA HIS A 68 9.86 1.69 6.44
C HIS A 68 9.11 2.93 5.91
N GLY A 69 8.44 2.80 4.78
CA GLY A 69 7.58 3.87 4.24
C GLY A 69 6.43 4.22 5.17
N ILE A 70 5.78 3.20 5.74
CA ILE A 70 4.67 3.38 6.69
C ILE A 70 5.17 4.02 8.00
N ASN A 71 6.35 3.68 8.45
CA ASN A 71 6.93 4.24 9.68
C ASN A 71 7.14 5.76 9.63
N LYS A 72 7.20 6.35 8.45
CA LYS A 72 7.27 7.81 8.26
C LYS A 72 5.92 8.50 8.45
N LEU A 73 4.83 7.75 8.55
CA LEU A 73 3.48 8.27 8.71
C LEU A 73 3.10 8.30 10.18
N ASP A 74 2.38 9.34 10.59
CA ASP A 74 1.71 9.38 11.88
C ASP A 74 0.33 8.71 11.77
N LEU A 75 0.26 7.43 12.07
CA LEU A 75 -0.98 6.64 11.97
C LEU A 75 -2.02 7.01 13.03
N SER A 76 -1.65 7.79 14.04
CA SER A 76 -2.61 8.34 15.00
C SER A 76 -3.33 9.58 14.49
N SER A 77 -2.83 10.20 13.42
CA SER A 77 -3.45 11.35 12.77
C SER A 77 -4.51 10.95 11.76
N ILE A 78 -5.74 11.36 11.98
CA ILE A 78 -6.87 11.10 11.07
C ILE A 78 -6.62 11.74 9.70
N SER A 79 -6.05 12.94 9.66
CA SER A 79 -5.76 13.62 8.39
C SER A 79 -4.73 12.87 7.55
N VAL A 80 -3.74 12.25 8.17
CA VAL A 80 -2.76 11.40 7.47
C VAL A 80 -3.43 10.16 6.91
N LEU A 81 -4.31 9.51 7.67
CA LEU A 81 -5.07 8.35 7.21
C LEU A 81 -5.99 8.69 6.05
N GLU A 82 -6.68 9.83 6.11
CA GLU A 82 -7.54 10.31 5.02
C GLU A 82 -6.75 10.57 3.73
N ASP A 83 -5.56 11.14 3.83
CA ASP A 83 -4.67 11.34 2.68
C ASP A 83 -4.25 10.02 2.04
N GLN A 84 -3.99 9.00 2.85
CA GLN A 84 -3.66 7.65 2.38
C GLN A 84 -4.83 6.96 1.65
N LEU A 85 -6.08 7.38 1.88
CA LEU A 85 -7.26 6.85 1.20
C LEU A 85 -7.31 7.14 -0.30
N ILE A 86 -6.67 8.21 -0.75
CA ILE A 86 -6.76 8.68 -2.13
C ILE A 86 -6.31 7.62 -3.14
N GLY A 87 -5.45 6.70 -2.74
CA GLY A 87 -4.91 5.66 -3.62
C GLY A 87 -5.51 4.27 -3.47
N VAL A 88 -6.57 4.07 -2.67
CA VAL A 88 -7.05 2.72 -2.29
C VAL A 88 -8.51 2.52 -2.59
N ASP A 89 -8.88 1.25 -2.72
CA ASP A 89 -10.22 0.72 -2.51
C ASP A 89 -10.71 1.16 -1.11
N THR A 90 -11.57 2.15 -1.13
CA THR A 90 -11.86 3.04 0.00
C THR A 90 -12.67 2.42 1.15
N ALA A 91 -13.34 1.30 0.91
CA ALA A 91 -14.31 0.75 1.87
C ALA A 91 -13.71 0.44 3.25
N TYR A 92 -12.54 -0.19 3.27
CA TYR A 92 -11.88 -0.59 4.53
C TYR A 92 -11.37 0.59 5.33
N PHE A 93 -10.74 1.56 4.64
CA PHE A 93 -10.19 2.73 5.30
C PHE A 93 -11.25 3.69 5.80
N THR A 94 -12.37 3.81 5.08
CA THR A 94 -13.51 4.60 5.54
C THR A 94 -14.03 4.06 6.88
N GLN A 95 -14.17 2.75 7.01
CA GLN A 95 -14.57 2.13 8.27
C GLN A 95 -13.56 2.40 9.39
N LEU A 96 -12.26 2.30 9.10
CA LEU A 96 -11.21 2.60 10.08
C LEU A 96 -11.29 4.04 10.56
N ILE A 97 -11.44 4.99 9.64
CA ILE A 97 -11.53 6.41 9.97
C ILE A 97 -12.78 6.71 10.80
N GLU A 98 -13.93 6.15 10.44
CA GLU A 98 -15.16 6.33 11.20
C GLU A 98 -15.03 5.81 12.64
N LEU A 99 -14.43 4.65 12.82
CA LEU A 99 -14.20 4.10 14.15
C LEU A 99 -13.24 4.97 14.98
N LEU A 100 -12.18 5.49 14.36
CA LEU A 100 -11.24 6.38 15.04
C LEU A 100 -11.86 7.73 15.39
N ARG A 101 -12.76 8.27 14.57
CA ARG A 101 -13.48 9.51 14.86
C ARG A 101 -14.48 9.38 16.00
N GLN A 102 -15.09 8.22 16.17
CA GLN A 102 -16.02 7.93 17.25
C GLN A 102 -15.32 7.73 18.59
N HIS A 103 -14.01 7.54 18.60
CA HIS A 103 -13.22 7.30 19.77
C HIS A 103 -12.57 8.60 20.27
N ASP A 104 -12.46 8.75 21.60
CA ASP A 104 -11.73 9.87 22.19
C ASP A 104 -10.27 9.81 21.74
N PRO A 105 -9.72 10.87 21.10
CA PRO A 105 -8.35 10.88 20.62
C PRO A 105 -7.31 10.54 21.68
N ASP A 106 -7.58 10.88 22.95
CA ASP A 106 -6.70 10.58 24.08
C ASP A 106 -6.68 9.08 24.47
N LYS A 107 -7.65 8.31 23.97
CA LYS A 107 -7.77 6.87 24.20
C LYS A 107 -7.35 6.00 23.05
N VAL A 108 -7.01 6.60 21.91
CA VAL A 108 -6.50 5.87 20.75
C VAL A 108 -5.02 5.58 20.99
N ASP A 109 -4.75 4.39 21.49
CA ASP A 109 -3.39 3.88 21.65
C ASP A 109 -3.08 2.80 20.59
N GLY A 110 -1.85 2.28 20.60
CA GLY A 110 -1.43 1.25 19.68
C GLY A 110 -2.25 -0.05 19.81
N ALA A 111 -2.65 -0.41 21.01
CA ALA A 111 -3.44 -1.61 21.27
C ALA A 111 -4.85 -1.48 20.66
N TYR A 112 -5.50 -0.35 20.85
CA TYR A 112 -6.80 -0.07 20.25
C TYR A 112 -6.74 -0.07 18.71
N LEU A 113 -5.73 0.56 18.15
CA LEU A 113 -5.53 0.58 16.70
C LEU A 113 -5.35 -0.84 16.14
N MET A 114 -4.56 -1.68 16.80
CA MET A 114 -4.38 -3.08 16.41
C MET A 114 -5.69 -3.85 16.42
N GLU A 115 -6.48 -3.69 17.46
CA GLU A 115 -7.79 -4.34 17.59
C GLU A 115 -8.74 -3.92 16.44
N VAL A 116 -8.78 -2.65 16.11
CA VAL A 116 -9.61 -2.12 15.00
C VAL A 116 -9.15 -2.67 13.65
N ILE A 117 -7.84 -2.69 13.41
CA ILE A 117 -7.25 -3.23 12.19
C ILE A 117 -7.61 -4.72 12.04
N ASP A 118 -7.50 -5.50 13.09
CA ASP A 118 -7.84 -6.92 13.07
C ASP A 118 -9.30 -7.19 12.72
N ARG A 119 -10.21 -6.31 13.15
CA ARG A 119 -11.64 -6.44 12.81
C ARG A 119 -11.94 -6.13 11.35
N ILE A 120 -11.22 -5.18 10.75
CA ILE A 120 -11.51 -4.67 9.41
C ILE A 120 -10.76 -5.46 8.33
N PHE A 121 -9.52 -5.81 8.58
CA PHE A 121 -8.63 -6.44 7.62
C PHE A 121 -8.37 -7.90 7.95
#